data_a796743bace18f17ac477a07ce64fdb9
#
_entry.id   a796743bace18f17ac477a07ce64fdb9
#
_cell.length_a   1.000
_cell.length_b   1.000
_cell.length_c   1.000
_cell.angle_alpha   90.00
_cell.angle_beta   90.00
_cell.angle_gamma   90.00
#
_symmetry.space_group_name_H-M   'P 1'
#
loop_
_entity.id
_entity.type
_entity.pdbx_description
1 polymer ?
#
loop_
_entity_poly.entity_id
_entity_poly.type
_entity_poly.pdbx_seq_one_letter_code
_entity_poly.pdbx_strand_id
1 'polypeptide(L)'
;DDILKVAGHRIGTAELESAFVTHNDVAEAAVCGIPDEIKGEAIIAFIVLKQDTKRDNDELRSELVTAVRDGVGPIATPHQIYFVKKLPKTRSGKIMRRLLKSIASNGSIGDTSTLEDQSVVQEVKDAYNDLQNTIRKK
;
A
#
# COMPACT_ATOMS: atom_id res chain seq x y z
N ASP A 1 -14.76 -0.31 -2.46
CA ASP A 1 -14.01 0.93 -2.58
C ASP A 1 -14.15 1.75 -1.29
N ASP A 2 -13.04 1.96 -0.61
CA ASP A 2 -13.04 2.68 0.66
C ASP A 2 -12.73 4.15 0.46
N ILE A 3 -13.24 4.96 1.38
CA ILE A 3 -12.95 6.40 1.42
C ILE A 3 -12.07 6.67 2.64
N LEU A 4 -10.94 7.32 2.40
CA LEU A 4 -10.03 7.73 3.47
C LEU A 4 -10.30 9.18 3.84
N LYS A 5 -10.15 9.50 5.12
CA LYS A 5 -10.26 10.88 5.61
C LYS A 5 -8.86 11.35 6.02
N VAL A 6 -8.25 12.18 5.18
CA VAL A 6 -6.88 12.66 5.40
C VAL A 6 -6.93 14.17 5.53
N ALA A 7 -6.60 14.67 6.70
CA ALA A 7 -6.61 16.12 7.01
C ALA A 7 -7.93 16.80 6.60
N GLY A 8 -9.05 16.11 6.87
CA GLY A 8 -10.38 16.63 6.55
C GLY A 8 -10.86 16.40 5.11
N HIS A 9 -10.00 15.85 4.26
CA HIS A 9 -10.37 15.54 2.86
C HIS A 9 -10.78 14.08 2.72
N ARG A 10 -11.74 13.82 1.83
CA ARG A 10 -12.22 12.48 1.53
C ARG A 10 -11.59 12.02 0.22
N ILE A 11 -10.79 10.94 0.30
CA ILE A 11 -10.05 10.43 -0.85
C ILE A 11 -10.38 8.95 -1.03
N GLY A 12 -10.81 8.57 -2.24
CA GLY A 12 -11.11 7.16 -2.53
C GLY A 12 -9.84 6.35 -2.74
N THR A 13 -9.82 5.14 -2.18
CA THR A 13 -8.66 4.26 -2.37
C THR A 13 -8.45 3.91 -3.84
N ALA A 14 -9.55 3.73 -4.60
CA ALA A 14 -9.46 3.43 -6.03
C ALA A 14 -8.76 4.55 -6.81
N GLU A 15 -9.01 5.80 -6.45
CA GLU A 15 -8.39 6.95 -7.09
C GLU A 15 -6.87 6.94 -6.87
N LEU A 16 -6.45 6.65 -5.64
CA LEU A 16 -5.02 6.57 -5.31
C LEU A 16 -4.37 5.39 -6.02
N GLU A 17 -5.03 4.24 -6.01
CA GLU A 17 -4.51 3.04 -6.67
C GLU A 17 -4.33 3.26 -8.16
N SER A 18 -5.29 3.93 -8.80
CA SER A 18 -5.20 4.25 -10.23
C SER A 18 -4.01 5.18 -10.53
N ALA A 19 -3.76 6.14 -9.65
CA ALA A 19 -2.63 7.05 -9.82
C ALA A 19 -1.30 6.30 -9.76
N PHE A 20 -1.16 5.35 -8.82
CA PHE A 20 0.07 4.55 -8.72
C PHE A 20 0.28 3.69 -9.97
N VAL A 21 -0.79 3.11 -10.50
CA VAL A 21 -0.71 2.21 -11.66
C VAL A 21 -0.34 2.96 -12.95
N THR A 22 -0.44 4.29 -12.97
CA THR A 22 0.04 5.06 -14.12
C THR A 22 1.55 4.96 -14.30
N HIS A 23 2.29 4.62 -13.24
CA HIS A 23 3.73 4.41 -13.34
C HIS A 23 4.03 3.14 -14.14
N ASN A 24 4.97 3.25 -15.09
CA ASN A 24 5.28 2.16 -16.01
C ASN A 24 5.75 0.87 -15.35
N ASP A 25 6.38 0.96 -14.18
CA ASP A 25 6.94 -0.21 -13.50
C ASP A 25 5.98 -0.85 -12.50
N VAL A 26 4.78 -0.30 -12.32
CA VAL A 26 3.80 -0.81 -11.37
C VAL A 26 2.84 -1.78 -12.06
N ALA A 27 2.75 -3.00 -11.53
CA ALA A 27 1.78 -3.99 -12.00
C ALA A 27 0.46 -3.87 -11.26
N GLU A 28 0.50 -3.71 -9.94
CA GLU A 28 -0.70 -3.58 -9.11
C GLU A 28 -0.42 -2.65 -7.93
N ALA A 29 -1.48 -2.05 -7.41
CA ALA A 29 -1.39 -1.19 -6.24
C ALA A 29 -2.61 -1.41 -5.35
N ALA A 30 -2.39 -1.38 -4.05
CA ALA A 30 -3.47 -1.39 -3.07
C ALA A 30 -3.17 -0.34 -2.01
N VAL A 31 -4.20 0.37 -1.57
CA VAL A 31 -4.06 1.47 -0.62
C VAL A 31 -5.00 1.24 0.55
N CYS A 32 -4.50 1.50 1.75
CA CYS A 32 -5.34 1.52 2.95
C CYS A 32 -4.97 2.72 3.82
N GLY A 33 -5.84 3.04 4.78
CA GLY A 33 -5.59 4.09 5.76
C GLY A 33 -5.35 3.49 7.12
N ILE A 34 -4.41 4.06 7.87
CA ILE A 34 -4.20 3.69 9.27
C ILE A 34 -4.45 4.94 10.13
N PRO A 35 -4.83 4.77 11.41
CA PRO A 35 -5.08 5.93 12.28
C PRO A 35 -3.86 6.82 12.39
N ASP A 36 -4.08 8.13 12.35
CA ASP A 36 -3.04 9.14 12.53
C ASP A 36 -3.60 10.25 13.41
N GLU A 37 -2.89 10.64 14.45
CA GLU A 37 -3.36 11.60 15.43
C GLU A 37 -3.58 13.00 14.84
N ILE A 38 -2.79 13.36 13.85
CA ILE A 38 -2.85 14.71 13.28
C ILE A 38 -3.77 14.76 12.07
N LYS A 39 -3.64 13.80 11.14
CA LYS A 39 -4.37 13.82 9.87
C LYS A 39 -5.71 13.09 9.91
N GLY A 40 -5.99 12.33 10.96
CA GLY A 40 -7.11 11.42 11.04
C GLY A 40 -6.72 10.05 10.50
N GLU A 41 -6.29 9.99 9.24
CA GLU A 41 -5.75 8.77 8.63
C GLU A 41 -4.47 9.09 7.86
N ALA A 42 -3.54 8.13 7.88
CA ALA A 42 -2.33 8.19 7.05
C ALA A 42 -2.47 7.17 5.93
N ILE A 43 -1.96 7.51 4.76
CA ILE A 43 -2.08 6.66 3.56
C ILE A 43 -0.92 5.67 3.52
N ILE A 44 -1.25 4.38 3.39
CA ILE A 44 -0.27 3.30 3.24
C ILE A 44 -0.51 2.64 1.89
N ALA A 45 0.52 2.55 1.07
CA ALA A 45 0.44 1.93 -0.24
C ALA A 45 1.24 0.63 -0.28
N PHE A 46 0.65 -0.39 -0.90
CA PHE A 46 1.32 -1.66 -1.18
C PHE A 46 1.43 -1.79 -2.69
N ILE A 47 2.65 -1.91 -3.20
CA ILE A 47 2.94 -1.84 -4.63
C ILE A 47 3.55 -3.16 -5.10
N VAL A 48 2.99 -3.72 -6.17
CA VAL A 48 3.57 -4.86 -6.87
C VAL A 48 4.21 -4.33 -8.14
N LEU A 49 5.52 -4.53 -8.26
CA LEU A 49 6.27 -4.11 -9.44
C LEU A 49 6.19 -5.18 -10.52
N LYS A 50 6.33 -4.76 -11.78
CA LYS A 50 6.42 -5.69 -12.89
C LYS A 50 7.67 -6.56 -12.74
N GLN A 51 7.61 -7.80 -13.26
CA GLN A 51 8.66 -8.81 -13.06
C GLN A 51 10.06 -8.35 -13.44
N ASP A 52 10.17 -7.57 -14.50
CA ASP A 52 11.48 -7.19 -15.04
C ASP A 52 12.02 -5.89 -14.45
N THR A 53 11.35 -5.33 -13.46
CA THR A 53 11.77 -4.08 -12.84
C THR A 53 13.01 -4.32 -11.99
N LYS A 54 14.09 -3.61 -12.32
CA LYS A 54 15.38 -3.73 -11.61
C LYS A 54 15.88 -2.38 -11.09
N ARG A 55 14.98 -1.47 -10.82
CA ARG A 55 15.33 -0.14 -10.38
C ARG A 55 15.42 -0.07 -8.86
N ASP A 56 16.15 0.92 -8.37
CA ASP A 56 16.28 1.16 -6.94
C ASP A 56 14.92 1.51 -6.32
N ASN A 57 14.62 0.91 -5.16
CA ASN A 57 13.35 1.12 -4.48
C ASN A 57 13.16 2.56 -4.04
N ASP A 58 14.19 3.24 -3.60
CA ASP A 58 14.09 4.64 -3.16
C ASP A 58 13.76 5.55 -4.32
N GLU A 59 14.36 5.30 -5.49
CA GLU A 59 14.05 6.04 -6.71
C GLU A 59 12.59 5.81 -7.12
N LEU A 60 12.13 4.55 -7.07
CA LEU A 60 10.75 4.22 -7.40
C LEU A 60 9.77 4.89 -6.44
N ARG A 61 10.07 4.89 -5.13
CA ARG A 61 9.21 5.57 -4.15
C ARG A 61 9.05 7.04 -4.47
N SER A 62 10.16 7.70 -4.80
CA SER A 62 10.13 9.12 -5.14
C SER A 62 9.24 9.39 -6.35
N GLU A 63 9.36 8.55 -7.38
CA GLU A 63 8.53 8.68 -8.58
C GLU A 63 7.06 8.39 -8.30
N LEU A 64 6.78 7.43 -7.44
CA LEU A 64 5.40 7.09 -7.08
C LEU A 64 4.74 8.20 -6.26
N VAL A 65 5.48 8.81 -5.35
CA VAL A 65 5.00 9.98 -4.60
C VAL A 65 4.64 11.10 -5.58
N THR A 66 5.51 11.36 -6.55
CA THR A 66 5.26 12.39 -7.56
C THR A 66 4.01 12.06 -8.38
N ALA A 67 3.84 10.81 -8.79
CA ALA A 67 2.68 10.39 -9.57
C ALA A 67 1.37 10.65 -8.83
N VAL A 68 1.31 10.35 -7.55
CA VAL A 68 0.12 10.56 -6.74
C VAL A 68 -0.12 12.05 -6.48
N ARG A 69 0.93 12.79 -6.18
CA ARG A 69 0.78 14.22 -5.93
C ARG A 69 0.32 14.96 -7.18
N ASP A 70 0.80 14.56 -8.35
CA ASP A 70 0.40 15.19 -9.61
C ASP A 70 -1.00 14.74 -10.05
N GLY A 71 -1.35 13.48 -9.82
CA GLY A 71 -2.62 12.92 -10.25
C GLY A 71 -3.79 13.21 -9.33
N VAL A 72 -3.56 13.26 -8.03
CA VAL A 72 -4.61 13.45 -7.02
C VAL A 72 -4.41 14.74 -6.24
N GLY A 73 -3.20 15.03 -5.81
CA GLY A 73 -2.87 16.24 -5.07
C GLY A 73 -1.94 15.97 -3.90
N PRO A 74 -1.34 17.04 -3.33
CA PRO A 74 -0.39 16.89 -2.22
C PRO A 74 -0.97 16.21 -0.99
N ILE A 75 -2.28 16.35 -0.73
CA ILE A 75 -2.94 15.73 0.41
C ILE A 75 -2.90 14.20 0.32
N ALA A 76 -2.70 13.65 -0.87
CA ALA A 76 -2.67 12.21 -1.13
C ALA A 76 -1.28 11.60 -0.99
N THR A 77 -0.30 12.35 -0.50
CA THR A 77 1.07 11.85 -0.32
C THR A 77 1.06 10.64 0.63
N PRO A 78 1.58 9.48 0.21
CA PRO A 78 1.59 8.31 1.07
C PRO A 78 2.57 8.48 2.23
N HIS A 79 2.16 7.99 3.40
CA HIS A 79 3.02 7.95 4.58
C HIS A 79 4.09 6.86 4.41
N GLN A 80 3.71 5.72 3.85
CA GLN A 80 4.63 4.60 3.59
C GLN A 80 4.24 3.91 2.30
N ILE A 81 5.25 3.41 1.57
CA ILE A 81 5.08 2.58 0.38
C ILE A 81 5.85 1.29 0.61
N TYR A 82 5.14 0.16 0.57
CA TYR A 82 5.73 -1.16 0.72
C TYR A 82 5.72 -1.87 -0.63
N PHE A 83 6.87 -2.43 -1.04
CA PHE A 83 6.95 -3.24 -2.25
C PHE A 83 6.76 -4.70 -1.88
N VAL A 84 5.78 -5.35 -2.49
CA VAL A 84 5.43 -6.75 -2.22
C VAL A 84 5.35 -7.52 -3.53
N LYS A 85 5.47 -8.83 -3.46
CA LYS A 85 5.43 -9.66 -4.66
C LYS A 85 4.01 -9.88 -5.16
N LYS A 86 3.06 -9.97 -4.24
CA LYS A 86 1.64 -10.19 -4.55
C LYS A 86 0.78 -9.47 -3.53
N LEU A 87 -0.44 -9.14 -3.93
CA LEU A 87 -1.43 -8.60 -3.02
C LEU A 87 -2.36 -9.72 -2.54
N PRO A 88 -2.76 -9.71 -1.25
CA PRO A 88 -3.71 -10.71 -0.76
C PRO A 88 -5.08 -10.48 -1.39
N LYS A 89 -5.65 -11.55 -1.94
CA LYS A 89 -6.93 -11.47 -2.64
C LYS A 89 -7.87 -12.57 -2.19
N THR A 90 -9.17 -12.29 -2.25
CA THR A 90 -10.20 -13.30 -2.07
C THR A 90 -10.20 -14.24 -3.27
N ARG A 91 -10.95 -15.34 -3.16
CA ARG A 91 -11.10 -16.28 -4.28
C ARG A 91 -11.71 -15.63 -5.52
N SER A 92 -12.50 -14.57 -5.33
CA SER A 92 -13.09 -13.83 -6.44
C SER A 92 -12.17 -12.75 -7.02
N GLY A 93 -10.96 -12.62 -6.49
CA GLY A 93 -9.97 -11.68 -7.00
C GLY A 93 -10.00 -10.29 -6.39
N LYS A 94 -10.75 -10.09 -5.33
CA LYS A 94 -10.80 -8.80 -4.65
C LYS A 94 -9.62 -8.64 -3.69
N ILE A 95 -8.98 -7.47 -3.72
CA ILE A 95 -7.89 -7.14 -2.81
C ILE A 95 -8.44 -7.05 -1.38
N MET A 96 -7.77 -7.69 -0.44
CA MET A 96 -8.17 -7.68 0.96
C MET A 96 -7.54 -6.51 1.71
N ARG A 97 -8.09 -5.31 1.52
CA ARG A 97 -7.57 -4.09 2.14
C ARG A 97 -7.62 -4.11 3.66
N ARG A 98 -8.63 -4.78 4.22
CA ARG A 98 -8.73 -4.93 5.67
C ARG A 98 -7.53 -5.67 6.23
N LEU A 99 -7.07 -6.71 5.55
CA LEU A 99 -5.89 -7.46 5.95
C LEU A 99 -4.64 -6.58 5.88
N LEU A 100 -4.48 -5.85 4.77
CA LEU A 100 -3.35 -4.93 4.61
C LEU A 100 -3.34 -3.87 5.71
N LYS A 101 -4.52 -3.33 6.03
CA LYS A 101 -4.65 -2.35 7.11
C LYS A 101 -4.25 -2.93 8.45
N SER A 102 -4.66 -4.15 8.76
CA SER A 102 -4.28 -4.82 10.01
C SER A 102 -2.78 -5.01 10.11
N ILE A 103 -2.14 -5.46 9.04
CA ILE A 103 -0.69 -5.65 9.01
C ILE A 103 0.03 -4.32 9.19
N ALA A 104 -0.41 -3.28 8.49
CA ALA A 104 0.22 -1.96 8.56
C ALA A 104 0.06 -1.31 9.93
N SER A 105 -1.06 -1.56 10.62
CA SER A 105 -1.35 -0.96 11.92
C SER A 105 -0.64 -1.65 13.07
N ASN A 106 -0.70 -2.98 13.14
CA ASN A 106 -0.24 -3.69 14.32
C ASN A 106 0.35 -5.08 14.06
N GLY A 107 0.46 -5.47 12.79
CA GLY A 107 0.99 -6.78 12.43
C GLY A 107 0.02 -7.95 12.64
N SER A 108 -1.22 -7.67 13.05
CA SER A 108 -2.23 -8.71 13.25
C SER A 108 -2.90 -9.05 11.91
N ILE A 109 -3.00 -10.33 11.60
CA ILE A 109 -3.58 -10.79 10.35
C ILE A 109 -5.11 -10.94 10.42
N GLY A 110 -5.62 -11.42 11.56
CA GLY A 110 -7.05 -11.69 11.71
C GLY A 110 -7.47 -12.92 10.93
N ASP A 111 -8.73 -12.93 10.46
CA ASP A 111 -9.29 -14.07 9.73
C ASP A 111 -8.80 -14.08 8.28
N THR A 112 -8.07 -15.12 7.91
CA THR A 112 -7.51 -15.28 6.57
C THR A 112 -8.17 -16.41 5.78
N SER A 113 -9.29 -16.95 6.26
CA SER A 113 -9.92 -18.12 5.65
C SER A 113 -10.36 -17.89 4.20
N THR A 114 -10.59 -16.65 3.81
CA THR A 114 -11.03 -16.31 2.45
C THR A 114 -9.89 -15.93 1.51
N LEU A 115 -8.63 -15.99 1.98
CA LEU A 115 -7.50 -15.64 1.14
C LEU A 115 -7.29 -16.67 0.02
N GLU A 116 -6.96 -16.15 -1.16
CA GLU A 116 -6.67 -16.97 -2.32
C GLU A 116 -5.42 -17.81 -2.09
N ASP A 117 -4.40 -17.20 -1.47
CA ASP A 117 -3.10 -17.83 -1.24
C ASP A 117 -2.55 -17.37 0.10
N GLN A 118 -2.45 -18.30 1.05
CA GLN A 118 -1.95 -17.99 2.39
C GLN A 118 -0.48 -17.52 2.39
N SER A 119 0.31 -17.94 1.40
CA SER A 119 1.71 -17.51 1.31
C SER A 119 1.83 -16.01 1.03
N VAL A 120 0.83 -15.42 0.37
CA VAL A 120 0.83 -13.97 0.08
C VAL A 120 0.72 -13.17 1.37
N VAL A 121 -0.02 -13.67 2.36
CA VAL A 121 -0.14 -13.01 3.67
C VAL A 121 1.25 -12.88 4.30
N GLN A 122 2.04 -13.96 4.23
CA GLN A 122 3.38 -13.95 4.80
C GLN A 122 4.30 -12.98 4.04
N GLU A 123 4.19 -12.93 2.72
CA GLU A 123 4.99 -11.99 1.92
C GLU A 123 4.73 -10.53 2.31
N VAL A 124 3.45 -10.17 2.47
CA VAL A 124 3.08 -8.81 2.86
C VAL A 124 3.63 -8.49 4.25
N LYS A 125 3.48 -9.44 5.17
CA LYS A 125 3.97 -9.27 6.54
C LYS A 125 5.49 -9.13 6.57
N ASP A 126 6.20 -9.94 5.79
CA ASP A 126 7.66 -9.88 5.70
C ASP A 126 8.13 -8.56 5.13
N ALA A 127 7.48 -8.05 4.09
CA ALA A 127 7.83 -6.76 3.49
C ALA A 127 7.65 -5.63 4.50
N TYR A 128 6.56 -5.66 5.27
CA TYR A 128 6.31 -4.69 6.32
C TYR A 128 7.44 -4.74 7.38
N ASN A 129 7.77 -5.94 7.85
CA ASN A 129 8.80 -6.10 8.87
C ASN A 129 10.17 -5.66 8.37
N ASP A 130 10.51 -5.99 7.14
CA ASP A 130 11.79 -5.59 6.53
C ASP A 130 11.92 -4.08 6.46
N LEU A 131 10.86 -3.41 6.04
CA LEU A 131 10.88 -1.95 5.94
C LEU A 131 10.97 -1.30 7.32
N GLN A 132 10.25 -1.83 8.31
CA GLN A 132 10.33 -1.34 9.69
C GLN A 132 11.74 -1.46 10.22
N ASN A 133 12.40 -2.59 9.99
CA ASN A 133 13.77 -2.81 10.43
C ASN A 133 14.74 -1.84 9.76
N THR A 134 14.55 -1.58 8.47
CA THR A 134 15.38 -0.63 7.72
C THR A 134 15.25 0.78 8.29
N ILE A 135 14.02 1.18 8.59
CA ILE A 135 13.76 2.51 9.17
C ILE A 135 14.41 2.64 10.55
N ARG A 136 14.32 1.59 11.37
CA ARG A 136 14.88 1.60 12.73
C ARG A 136 16.40 1.69 12.77
N LYS A 137 17.07 1.20 11.73
CA LYS A 137 18.53 1.20 11.66
C LYS A 137 19.09 2.57 11.27
N LYS A 138 18.28 3.46 10.82
CA LYS A 138 18.68 4.82 10.51
C LYS A 138 18.55 5.71 11.73
#